data_bad43a2c46468c9917be069da2e37cc2
#
_entry.id   bad43a2c46468c9917be069da2e37cc2
#
_cell.length_a   1.000
_cell.length_b   1.000
_cell.length_c   1.000
_cell.angle_alpha   90.00
_cell.angle_beta   90.00
_cell.angle_gamma   90.00
#
_symmetry.space_group_name_H-M   'P 1'
#
loop_
_entity.id
_entity.type
_entity.pdbx_description
1 polymer ?
#
loop_
_entity_poly.entity_id
_entity_poly.type
_entity_poly.pdbx_seq_one_letter_code
_entity_poly.pdbx_strand_id
1 'polypeptide(L)'
;MANSRRRLTVVDRTKIDLRLNDGLGVRAIAAELGRSPGLVCSEIKRHGGSAGYRAEAAQAQADAARCRSGRRSRLGCDGALFEEASRLLRLKWSPEQISGRRKRIEDGMEQHSGLRVSHEAIYTAIYALPRGELRRELISCLRQDKPNRGRKPKGSERRGKLCNMTNIKHRPEEIEGRLVPGHWEGDLILGAGGASAIGTLVERTSRIVALVRMPTRKADVASCAFAGALNAIPVSLRKTLTYDQGKEMADHQSLALSTGMRIFFADPHAPWQRGSNENTNGLLRQYLPKGMSFAALTQEHLDAIAASLNDRPRKTLGYATPNERFANLLANLPIGPP
;
A
#
# COMPACT_ATOMS: atom_id res chain seq x y z
N MET A 1 -3.54 36.89 -28.71
CA MET A 1 -4.86 36.26 -28.95
C MET A 1 -5.46 35.90 -27.60
N ALA A 2 -6.53 36.60 -27.22
CA ALA A 2 -7.05 36.67 -25.86
C ALA A 2 -7.89 35.43 -25.49
N ASN A 3 -7.62 34.92 -24.45
CA ASN A 3 -8.20 34.09 -23.39
C ASN A 3 -9.75 33.95 -23.38
N SER A 4 -10.33 33.35 -24.45
CA SER A 4 -11.79 33.21 -24.64
C SER A 4 -12.45 32.18 -23.72
N ARG A 5 -11.69 31.44 -22.89
CA ARG A 5 -12.19 30.35 -22.03
C ARG A 5 -12.30 30.68 -20.54
N ARG A 6 -11.92 31.88 -20.11
CA ARG A 6 -12.10 32.26 -18.70
C ARG A 6 -13.56 32.61 -18.40
N ARG A 7 -14.09 32.06 -17.31
CA ARG A 7 -15.43 32.37 -16.80
C ARG A 7 -15.56 33.85 -16.50
N LEU A 8 -16.78 34.40 -16.59
CA LEU A 8 -17.06 35.78 -16.18
C LEU A 8 -16.80 35.96 -14.68
N THR A 9 -16.14 37.03 -14.35
CA THR A 9 -15.88 37.46 -12.95
C THR A 9 -17.00 38.34 -12.42
N VAL A 10 -17.00 38.61 -11.13
CA VAL A 10 -17.90 39.61 -10.50
C VAL A 10 -17.79 40.95 -11.25
N VAL A 11 -16.57 41.40 -11.52
CA VAL A 11 -16.31 42.66 -12.23
C VAL A 11 -16.88 42.64 -13.66
N ASP A 12 -16.75 41.52 -14.38
CA ASP A 12 -17.33 41.37 -15.71
C ASP A 12 -18.86 41.48 -15.63
N ARG A 13 -19.51 40.86 -14.65
CA ARG A 13 -20.97 40.93 -14.43
C ARG A 13 -21.46 42.32 -14.08
N THR A 14 -20.75 43.02 -13.18
CA THR A 14 -21.07 44.40 -12.83
C THR A 14 -20.97 45.31 -14.05
N LYS A 15 -19.95 45.13 -14.89
CA LYS A 15 -19.86 45.89 -16.15
C LYS A 15 -21.01 45.60 -17.11
N ILE A 16 -21.41 44.31 -17.24
CA ILE A 16 -22.57 43.92 -18.08
C ILE A 16 -23.83 44.66 -17.58
N ASP A 17 -24.08 44.63 -16.27
CA ASP A 17 -25.24 45.28 -15.67
C ASP A 17 -25.28 46.80 -15.93
N LEU A 18 -24.17 47.51 -15.65
CA LEU A 18 -24.05 48.93 -15.92
C LEU A 18 -24.27 49.27 -17.40
N ARG A 19 -23.62 48.53 -18.33
CA ARG A 19 -23.71 48.81 -19.74
C ARG A 19 -25.08 48.46 -20.35
N LEU A 20 -25.79 47.50 -19.78
CA LEU A 20 -27.18 47.23 -20.18
C LEU A 20 -28.10 48.37 -19.74
N ASN A 21 -27.88 48.96 -18.52
CA ASN A 21 -28.59 50.13 -18.04
C ASN A 21 -28.27 51.38 -18.88
N ASP A 22 -27.05 51.49 -19.43
CA ASP A 22 -26.65 52.53 -20.38
C ASP A 22 -27.22 52.32 -21.79
N GLY A 23 -27.98 51.23 -22.04
CA GLY A 23 -28.61 50.90 -23.32
C GLY A 23 -27.64 50.33 -24.37
N LEU A 24 -26.44 49.87 -23.98
CA LEU A 24 -25.47 49.28 -24.90
C LEU A 24 -25.90 47.89 -25.36
N GLY A 25 -25.67 47.59 -26.63
CA GLY A 25 -25.93 46.27 -27.21
C GLY A 25 -24.88 45.22 -26.81
N VAL A 26 -25.28 43.98 -26.80
CA VAL A 26 -24.44 42.82 -26.38
C VAL A 26 -23.05 42.78 -27.09
N ARG A 27 -22.96 43.15 -28.35
CA ARG A 27 -21.69 43.16 -29.11
C ARG A 27 -20.73 44.22 -28.59
N ALA A 28 -21.22 45.42 -28.24
CA ALA A 28 -20.42 46.49 -27.69
C ALA A 28 -19.90 46.11 -26.27
N ILE A 29 -20.78 45.59 -25.43
CA ILE A 29 -20.41 45.07 -24.08
C ILE A 29 -19.35 43.96 -24.18
N ALA A 30 -19.51 43.05 -25.11
CA ALA A 30 -18.56 41.96 -25.29
C ALA A 30 -17.18 42.47 -25.75
N ALA A 31 -17.15 43.45 -26.64
CA ALA A 31 -15.90 44.12 -27.07
C ALA A 31 -15.18 44.81 -25.92
N GLU A 32 -15.92 45.60 -25.09
CA GLU A 32 -15.36 46.27 -23.90
C GLU A 32 -14.78 45.26 -22.87
N LEU A 33 -15.41 44.10 -22.73
CA LEU A 33 -14.95 43.06 -21.82
C LEU A 33 -13.84 42.20 -22.41
N GLY A 34 -13.52 42.32 -23.67
CA GLY A 34 -12.61 41.41 -24.35
C GLY A 34 -13.11 39.94 -24.37
N ARG A 35 -14.45 39.75 -24.44
CA ARG A 35 -15.13 38.46 -24.43
C ARG A 35 -15.89 38.18 -25.72
N SER A 36 -16.23 36.94 -25.97
CA SER A 36 -17.06 36.61 -27.12
C SER A 36 -18.50 37.09 -26.93
N PRO A 37 -19.14 37.65 -27.99
CA PRO A 37 -20.55 38.08 -27.92
C PRO A 37 -21.50 36.94 -27.52
N GLY A 38 -21.20 35.70 -27.92
CA GLY A 38 -22.00 34.52 -27.58
C GLY A 38 -21.97 34.22 -26.07
N LEU A 39 -20.83 34.43 -25.38
CA LEU A 39 -20.71 34.26 -23.94
C LEU A 39 -21.55 35.29 -23.20
N VAL A 40 -21.45 36.56 -23.56
CA VAL A 40 -22.21 37.64 -22.93
C VAL A 40 -23.71 37.49 -23.19
N CYS A 41 -24.11 37.14 -24.42
CA CYS A 41 -25.51 36.86 -24.75
C CYS A 41 -26.09 35.71 -23.92
N SER A 42 -25.35 34.61 -23.80
CA SER A 42 -25.77 33.46 -23.02
C SER A 42 -25.90 33.76 -21.53
N GLU A 43 -25.00 34.60 -20.99
CA GLU A 43 -25.06 35.07 -19.60
C GLU A 43 -26.31 35.93 -19.37
N ILE A 44 -26.57 36.92 -20.21
CA ILE A 44 -27.73 37.82 -20.10
C ILE A 44 -29.04 36.98 -20.24
N LYS A 45 -29.15 36.12 -21.22
CA LYS A 45 -30.35 35.28 -21.40
C LYS A 45 -30.61 34.39 -20.18
N ARG A 46 -29.57 33.83 -19.59
CA ARG A 46 -29.69 32.94 -18.42
C ARG A 46 -30.20 33.67 -17.17
N HIS A 47 -29.97 34.96 -17.08
CA HIS A 47 -30.24 35.76 -15.88
C HIS A 47 -31.31 36.86 -16.12
N GLY A 48 -32.34 36.55 -16.90
CA GLY A 48 -33.53 37.39 -17.02
C GLY A 48 -33.56 38.32 -18.23
N GLY A 49 -32.65 38.17 -19.18
CA GLY A 49 -32.58 39.03 -20.36
C GLY A 49 -32.05 40.42 -20.08
N SER A 50 -32.02 41.30 -21.10
CA SER A 50 -31.42 42.64 -20.97
C SER A 50 -32.12 43.54 -19.94
N ALA A 51 -33.44 43.44 -19.80
CA ALA A 51 -34.22 44.21 -18.84
C ALA A 51 -34.16 43.72 -17.41
N GLY A 52 -33.98 42.40 -17.22
CA GLY A 52 -34.00 41.76 -15.90
C GLY A 52 -32.63 41.40 -15.35
N TYR A 53 -31.56 41.65 -16.08
CA TYR A 53 -30.21 41.29 -15.63
C TYR A 53 -29.78 42.11 -14.41
N ARG A 54 -29.28 41.39 -13.38
CA ARG A 54 -28.68 42.00 -12.19
C ARG A 54 -27.39 41.24 -11.86
N ALA A 55 -26.28 41.98 -11.77
CA ALA A 55 -24.97 41.42 -11.56
C ALA A 55 -24.86 40.57 -10.28
N GLU A 56 -25.47 41.03 -9.19
CA GLU A 56 -25.46 40.34 -7.90
C GLU A 56 -26.22 39.01 -7.98
N ALA A 57 -27.39 39.00 -8.57
CA ALA A 57 -28.20 37.79 -8.73
C ALA A 57 -27.50 36.80 -9.66
N ALA A 58 -26.89 37.24 -10.75
CA ALA A 58 -26.12 36.43 -11.67
C ALA A 58 -24.89 35.82 -10.99
N GLN A 59 -24.21 36.61 -10.15
CA GLN A 59 -23.07 36.13 -9.36
C GLN A 59 -23.50 35.09 -8.32
N ALA A 60 -24.55 35.35 -7.56
CA ALA A 60 -25.09 34.44 -6.55
C ALA A 60 -25.51 33.09 -7.17
N GLN A 61 -26.16 33.12 -8.35
CA GLN A 61 -26.51 31.89 -9.08
C GLN A 61 -25.27 31.14 -9.60
N ALA A 62 -24.25 31.87 -10.07
CA ALA A 62 -22.99 31.27 -10.53
C ALA A 62 -22.23 30.61 -9.35
N ASP A 63 -22.23 31.24 -8.18
CA ASP A 63 -21.61 30.69 -6.96
C ASP A 63 -22.40 29.47 -6.43
N ALA A 64 -23.72 29.54 -6.41
CA ALA A 64 -24.58 28.41 -6.07
C ALA A 64 -24.43 27.23 -7.07
N ALA A 65 -24.27 27.53 -8.36
CA ALA A 65 -23.99 26.51 -9.37
C ALA A 65 -22.58 25.90 -9.17
N ARG A 66 -21.60 26.72 -8.77
CA ARG A 66 -20.24 26.23 -8.44
C ARG A 66 -20.25 25.30 -7.23
N CYS A 67 -20.98 25.65 -6.18
CA CYS A 67 -21.17 24.80 -5.01
C CYS A 67 -21.92 23.49 -5.36
N ARG A 68 -22.91 23.56 -6.27
CA ARG A 68 -23.66 22.37 -6.73
C ARG A 68 -22.88 21.48 -7.71
N SER A 69 -22.01 22.05 -8.54
CA SER A 69 -21.22 21.30 -9.53
C SER A 69 -20.01 20.59 -8.93
N GLY A 70 -19.63 20.94 -7.71
CA GLY A 70 -18.64 20.18 -6.95
C GLY A 70 -19.20 18.79 -6.67
N ARG A 71 -18.67 17.74 -7.37
CA ARG A 71 -18.97 16.36 -7.04
C ARG A 71 -18.67 16.18 -5.56
N ARG A 72 -19.73 15.98 -4.74
CA ARG A 72 -19.55 15.73 -3.31
C ARG A 72 -18.54 14.60 -3.17
N SER A 73 -17.46 14.83 -2.41
CA SER A 73 -16.49 13.79 -2.10
C SER A 73 -17.26 12.62 -1.48
N ARG A 74 -17.15 11.42 -2.06
CA ARG A 74 -17.72 10.21 -1.46
C ARG A 74 -17.09 9.90 -0.11
N LEU A 75 -15.91 10.44 0.16
CA LEU A 75 -15.22 10.43 1.45
C LEU A 75 -15.42 11.79 2.17
N GLY A 76 -16.65 12.11 2.56
CA GLY A 76 -16.87 13.19 3.54
C GLY A 76 -16.29 12.78 4.89
N CYS A 77 -15.69 13.73 5.63
CA CYS A 77 -15.02 13.46 6.91
C CYS A 77 -15.91 12.81 7.97
N ASP A 78 -17.23 12.94 7.84
CA ASP A 78 -18.24 12.44 8.80
C ASP A 78 -18.98 11.20 8.26
N GLY A 79 -18.46 10.55 7.22
CA GLY A 79 -19.12 9.41 6.59
C GLY A 79 -18.53 8.07 7.01
N ALA A 80 -19.38 7.04 7.13
CA ALA A 80 -18.98 5.67 7.46
C ALA A 80 -17.83 5.14 6.59
N LEU A 81 -17.74 5.58 5.33
CA LEU A 81 -16.65 5.22 4.43
C LEU A 81 -15.29 5.82 4.84
N PHE A 82 -15.32 7.05 5.39
CA PHE A 82 -14.11 7.70 5.91
C PHE A 82 -13.67 7.07 7.23
N GLU A 83 -14.60 6.75 8.12
CA GLU A 83 -14.31 6.05 9.38
C GLU A 83 -13.67 4.70 9.13
N GLU A 84 -14.23 3.91 8.21
CA GLU A 84 -13.68 2.62 7.84
C GLU A 84 -12.30 2.75 7.17
N ALA A 85 -12.11 3.71 6.27
CA ALA A 85 -10.80 3.99 5.67
C ALA A 85 -9.78 4.38 6.75
N SER A 86 -10.17 5.23 7.71
CA SER A 86 -9.34 5.65 8.84
C SER A 86 -8.96 4.47 9.74
N ARG A 87 -9.92 3.58 10.04
CA ARG A 87 -9.68 2.34 10.80
C ARG A 87 -8.64 1.46 10.10
N LEU A 88 -8.78 1.25 8.79
CA LEU A 88 -7.85 0.43 8.01
C LEU A 88 -6.46 1.07 7.91
N LEU A 89 -6.37 2.40 7.80
CA LEU A 89 -5.10 3.13 7.85
C LEU A 89 -4.38 2.92 9.19
N ARG A 90 -5.11 2.95 10.32
CA ARG A 90 -4.55 2.63 11.65
C ARG A 90 -4.01 1.20 11.72
N LEU A 91 -4.63 0.26 11.03
CA LEU A 91 -4.12 -1.10 10.83
C LEU A 91 -2.95 -1.17 9.84
N LYS A 92 -2.36 -0.02 9.47
CA LYS A 92 -1.22 0.09 8.55
C LYS A 92 -1.51 -0.33 7.11
N TRP A 93 -2.77 -0.40 6.68
CA TRP A 93 -3.10 -0.59 5.27
C TRP A 93 -2.76 0.68 4.49
N SER A 94 -2.24 0.53 3.27
CA SER A 94 -2.07 1.69 2.39
C SER A 94 -3.38 2.08 1.70
N PRO A 95 -3.54 3.34 1.27
CA PRO A 95 -4.70 3.76 0.47
C PRO A 95 -4.95 2.88 -0.76
N GLU A 96 -3.88 2.40 -1.42
CA GLU A 96 -3.99 1.46 -2.55
C GLU A 96 -4.56 0.10 -2.12
N GLN A 97 -4.14 -0.43 -0.98
CA GLN A 97 -4.67 -1.68 -0.43
C GLN A 97 -6.16 -1.57 -0.08
N ILE A 98 -6.55 -0.46 0.54
CA ILE A 98 -7.95 -0.18 0.88
C ILE A 98 -8.80 -0.09 -0.38
N SER A 99 -8.37 0.70 -1.36
CA SER A 99 -9.05 0.87 -2.64
C SER A 99 -9.20 -0.45 -3.40
N GLY A 100 -8.10 -1.19 -3.54
CA GLY A 100 -8.08 -2.45 -4.28
C GLY A 100 -8.92 -3.54 -3.62
N ARG A 101 -8.89 -3.63 -2.27
CA ARG A 101 -9.70 -4.59 -1.52
C ARG A 101 -11.20 -4.32 -1.67
N ARG A 102 -11.59 -3.05 -1.56
CA ARG A 102 -12.99 -2.66 -1.75
C ARG A 102 -13.48 -2.93 -3.16
N LYS A 103 -12.66 -2.62 -4.17
CA LYS A 103 -12.96 -2.98 -5.55
C LYS A 103 -13.18 -4.49 -5.71
N ARG A 104 -12.27 -5.32 -5.16
CA ARG A 104 -12.38 -6.78 -5.22
C ARG A 104 -13.65 -7.31 -4.56
N ILE A 105 -14.02 -6.78 -3.39
CA ILE A 105 -15.25 -7.18 -2.68
C ILE A 105 -16.47 -6.84 -3.52
N GLU A 106 -16.53 -5.62 -4.05
CA GLU A 106 -17.66 -5.15 -4.84
C GLU A 106 -17.80 -5.90 -6.18
N ASP A 107 -16.67 -6.23 -6.84
CA ASP A 107 -16.67 -7.04 -8.07
C ASP A 107 -17.18 -8.48 -7.83
N GLY A 108 -17.14 -8.98 -6.59
CA GLY A 108 -17.69 -10.28 -6.17
C GLY A 108 -19.13 -10.23 -5.66
N MET A 109 -19.77 -9.05 -5.60
CA MET A 109 -21.17 -8.88 -5.16
C MET A 109 -22.10 -8.76 -6.37
N GLU A 110 -23.30 -9.36 -6.30
CA GLU A 110 -24.34 -9.23 -7.32
C GLU A 110 -24.90 -7.80 -7.43
N GLN A 111 -24.86 -7.03 -6.32
CA GLN A 111 -25.28 -5.63 -6.28
C GLN A 111 -24.13 -4.71 -5.91
N HIS A 112 -23.96 -3.63 -6.66
CA HIS A 112 -22.97 -2.61 -6.36
C HIS A 112 -23.36 -1.80 -5.11
N SER A 113 -22.61 -1.99 -4.03
CA SER A 113 -22.86 -1.33 -2.74
C SER A 113 -22.48 0.15 -2.69
N GLY A 114 -21.90 0.70 -3.77
CA GLY A 114 -21.38 2.08 -3.81
C GLY A 114 -20.16 2.33 -2.91
N LEU A 115 -19.56 1.29 -2.37
CA LEU A 115 -18.41 1.35 -1.44
C LEU A 115 -17.07 1.57 -2.13
N ARG A 116 -17.03 1.72 -3.46
CA ARG A 116 -15.78 1.98 -4.19
C ARG A 116 -15.21 3.35 -3.82
N VAL A 117 -13.94 3.32 -3.48
CA VAL A 117 -13.14 4.52 -3.20
C VAL A 117 -11.80 4.39 -3.92
N SER A 118 -11.35 5.44 -4.58
CA SER A 118 -10.00 5.47 -5.17
C SER A 118 -8.96 5.80 -4.11
N HIS A 119 -7.72 5.35 -4.29
CA HIS A 119 -6.63 5.71 -3.40
C HIS A 119 -6.37 7.22 -3.38
N GLU A 120 -6.54 7.91 -4.51
CA GLU A 120 -6.46 9.37 -4.60
C GLU A 120 -7.54 10.08 -3.76
N ALA A 121 -8.78 9.54 -3.75
CA ALA A 121 -9.83 10.10 -2.89
C ALA A 121 -9.47 9.97 -1.40
N ILE A 122 -8.82 8.86 -1.00
CA ILE A 122 -8.35 8.68 0.37
C ILE A 122 -7.24 9.68 0.71
N TYR A 123 -6.24 9.84 -0.17
CA TYR A 123 -5.21 10.86 0.01
C TYR A 123 -5.81 12.27 0.10
N THR A 124 -6.69 12.62 -0.83
CA THR A 124 -7.34 13.93 -0.86
C THR A 124 -8.12 14.19 0.44
N ALA A 125 -8.85 13.20 0.95
CA ALA A 125 -9.60 13.32 2.20
C ALA A 125 -8.68 13.56 3.40
N ILE A 126 -7.57 12.80 3.53
CA ILE A 126 -6.60 12.96 4.62
C ILE A 126 -5.96 14.34 4.60
N TYR A 127 -5.51 14.80 3.41
CA TYR A 127 -4.85 16.10 3.28
C TYR A 127 -5.80 17.30 3.36
N ALA A 128 -7.10 17.11 3.10
CA ALA A 128 -8.14 18.11 3.27
C ALA A 128 -8.58 18.32 4.73
N LEU A 129 -8.23 17.38 5.64
CA LEU A 129 -8.53 17.54 7.06
C LEU A 129 -7.92 18.84 7.62
N PRO A 130 -8.63 19.54 8.54
CA PRO A 130 -8.07 20.65 9.28
C PRO A 130 -6.74 20.25 9.96
N ARG A 131 -5.86 21.24 10.17
CA ARG A 131 -4.63 21.01 10.93
C ARG A 131 -4.99 20.61 12.36
N GLY A 132 -4.68 19.36 12.74
CA GLY A 132 -5.03 18.82 14.04
C GLY A 132 -4.40 17.44 14.26
N GLU A 133 -4.78 16.80 15.38
CA GLU A 133 -4.22 15.52 15.80
C GLU A 133 -4.61 14.38 14.84
N LEU A 134 -5.88 14.29 14.45
CA LEU A 134 -6.38 13.29 13.51
C LEU A 134 -5.62 13.31 12.19
N ARG A 135 -5.37 14.50 11.63
CA ARG A 135 -4.61 14.63 10.38
C ARG A 135 -3.18 14.12 10.55
N ARG A 136 -2.51 14.48 11.66
CA ARG A 136 -1.14 14.03 11.96
C ARG A 136 -1.09 12.53 12.14
N GLU A 137 -2.04 11.97 12.87
CA GLU A 137 -2.18 10.52 13.07
C GLU A 137 -2.32 9.78 11.73
N LEU A 138 -3.29 10.16 10.89
CA LEU A 138 -3.53 9.48 9.62
C LEU A 138 -2.36 9.62 8.64
N ILE A 139 -1.69 10.77 8.60
CA ILE A 139 -0.46 10.95 7.80
C ILE A 139 0.65 10.02 8.31
N SER A 140 0.81 9.85 9.62
CA SER A 140 1.82 8.94 10.20
C SER A 140 1.57 7.46 9.87
N CYS A 141 0.31 7.11 9.58
CA CYS A 141 -0.07 5.77 9.13
C CYS A 141 0.30 5.49 7.66
N LEU A 142 0.50 6.53 6.86
CA LEU A 142 0.92 6.40 5.48
C LEU A 142 2.35 5.84 5.40
N ARG A 143 2.61 5.03 4.36
CA ARG A 143 3.96 4.53 4.11
C ARG A 143 4.85 5.70 3.69
N GLN A 144 5.76 6.11 4.57
CA GLN A 144 6.70 7.20 4.25
C GLN A 144 7.77 6.69 3.28
N ASP A 145 7.93 7.39 2.16
CA ASP A 145 9.09 7.22 1.30
C ASP A 145 10.33 7.77 1.99
N LYS A 146 11.45 7.06 1.83
CA LYS A 146 12.73 7.49 2.39
C LYS A 146 13.17 8.80 1.73
N PRO A 147 13.43 9.86 2.48
CA PRO A 147 13.83 11.14 1.91
C PRO A 147 15.17 11.12 1.17
N ASN A 148 16.07 10.15 1.43
CA ASN A 148 17.37 10.07 0.75
C ASN A 148 17.93 8.64 0.69
N ARG A 149 18.56 8.32 -0.45
CA ARG A 149 19.34 7.09 -0.66
C ARG A 149 20.70 7.23 0.03
N GLY A 150 20.83 6.71 1.26
CA GLY A 150 22.12 6.69 1.96
C GLY A 150 23.20 5.93 1.17
N ARG A 151 24.44 6.44 1.14
CA ARG A 151 25.60 5.72 0.59
C ARG A 151 25.78 4.41 1.35
N LYS A 152 25.86 3.29 0.62
CA LYS A 152 26.24 2.00 1.20
C LYS A 152 27.72 2.09 1.64
N PRO A 153 28.08 1.75 2.88
CA PRO A 153 29.48 1.63 3.25
C PRO A 153 30.13 0.49 2.44
N LYS A 154 31.24 0.79 1.79
CA LYS A 154 32.10 -0.23 1.19
C LYS A 154 32.84 -0.95 2.33
N GLY A 155 32.32 -2.06 2.79
CA GLY A 155 33.00 -2.98 3.70
C GLY A 155 33.56 -4.16 2.91
N SER A 156 34.82 -4.50 3.10
CA SER A 156 35.40 -5.75 2.57
C SER A 156 34.75 -6.93 3.28
N GLU A 157 34.06 -7.78 2.54
CA GLU A 157 33.41 -8.98 3.09
C GLU A 157 34.46 -10.05 3.42
N ARG A 158 34.88 -10.14 4.68
CA ARG A 158 35.51 -11.33 5.27
C ARG A 158 34.42 -12.28 5.77
N ARG A 159 33.57 -12.80 4.88
CA ARG A 159 32.60 -13.85 5.22
C ARG A 159 33.26 -15.20 5.01
N GLY A 160 33.36 -16.02 6.06
CA GLY A 160 33.72 -17.44 5.92
C GLY A 160 32.69 -18.13 5.02
N LYS A 161 33.12 -18.97 4.08
CA LYS A 161 32.23 -19.76 3.22
C LYS A 161 31.52 -20.82 4.06
N LEU A 162 30.21 -20.93 3.88
CA LEU A 162 29.44 -22.06 4.40
C LEU A 162 29.84 -23.33 3.60
N CYS A 163 29.95 -24.48 4.28
CA CYS A 163 30.24 -25.75 3.65
C CYS A 163 28.96 -26.41 3.13
N ASN A 164 29.07 -27.19 2.05
CA ASN A 164 28.00 -28.05 1.52
C ASN A 164 26.69 -27.30 1.15
N MET A 165 26.81 -26.06 0.67
CA MET A 165 25.65 -25.28 0.20
C MET A 165 25.16 -25.77 -1.15
N THR A 166 23.85 -25.95 -1.28
CA THR A 166 23.20 -26.13 -2.58
C THR A 166 22.84 -24.74 -3.16
N ASN A 167 23.46 -24.38 -4.29
CA ASN A 167 23.21 -23.08 -4.91
C ASN A 167 21.78 -23.01 -5.48
N ILE A 168 21.20 -21.81 -5.48
CA ILE A 168 19.84 -21.53 -6.00
C ILE A 168 19.66 -21.97 -7.47
N LYS A 169 20.73 -22.06 -8.26
CA LYS A 169 20.70 -22.54 -9.65
C LYS A 169 20.22 -23.98 -9.79
N HIS A 170 20.35 -24.78 -8.73
CA HIS A 170 19.85 -26.15 -8.68
C HIS A 170 18.41 -26.24 -8.18
N ARG A 171 17.74 -25.11 -7.99
CA ARG A 171 16.36 -25.03 -7.55
C ARG A 171 15.44 -25.44 -8.72
N PRO A 172 14.42 -26.30 -8.50
CA PRO A 172 13.46 -26.65 -9.53
C PRO A 172 12.78 -25.44 -10.17
N GLU A 173 12.58 -25.45 -11.48
CA GLU A 173 11.98 -24.35 -12.25
C GLU A 173 10.53 -24.05 -11.82
N GLU A 174 9.78 -25.06 -11.36
CA GLU A 174 8.40 -24.89 -10.86
C GLU A 174 8.26 -23.83 -9.77
N ILE A 175 9.38 -23.56 -9.05
CA ILE A 175 9.42 -22.59 -7.97
C ILE A 175 9.37 -21.14 -8.50
N GLU A 176 9.88 -20.90 -9.71
CA GLU A 176 9.96 -19.55 -10.29
C GLU A 176 8.57 -18.96 -10.57
N GLY A 177 7.64 -19.78 -11.06
CA GLY A 177 6.27 -19.37 -11.38
C GLY A 177 5.43 -18.99 -10.16
N ARG A 178 5.87 -19.32 -8.94
CA ARG A 178 5.12 -19.06 -7.69
C ARG A 178 3.69 -19.59 -7.71
N LEU A 179 3.47 -20.67 -8.43
CA LEU A 179 2.16 -21.33 -8.55
C LEU A 179 2.04 -22.49 -7.56
N VAL A 180 3.14 -23.20 -7.35
CA VAL A 180 3.20 -24.36 -6.45
C VAL A 180 3.47 -23.87 -5.02
N PRO A 181 2.61 -24.21 -4.04
CA PRO A 181 2.83 -23.83 -2.64
C PRO A 181 3.88 -24.72 -1.96
N GLY A 182 4.41 -24.23 -0.84
CA GLY A 182 5.38 -24.93 -0.02
C GLY A 182 6.83 -24.50 -0.22
N HIS A 183 7.06 -23.43 -0.96
CA HIS A 183 8.38 -22.86 -1.20
C HIS A 183 8.57 -21.58 -0.41
N TRP A 184 9.51 -21.58 0.52
CA TRP A 184 9.74 -20.53 1.50
C TRP A 184 11.00 -19.73 1.19
N GLU A 185 10.98 -18.44 1.54
CA GLU A 185 12.15 -17.56 1.58
C GLU A 185 12.39 -17.18 3.03
N GLY A 186 13.64 -17.35 3.50
CA GLY A 186 14.06 -16.99 4.86
C GLY A 186 15.02 -15.82 4.88
N ASP A 187 15.03 -15.04 5.97
CA ASP A 187 15.97 -13.94 6.22
C ASP A 187 16.01 -13.58 7.71
N LEU A 188 16.97 -12.76 8.12
CA LEU A 188 17.02 -12.17 9.46
C LEU A 188 16.85 -10.66 9.43
N ILE A 189 16.03 -10.16 10.33
CA ILE A 189 15.98 -8.75 10.68
C ILE A 189 16.80 -8.53 11.95
N LEU A 190 17.82 -7.69 11.87
CA LEU A 190 18.69 -7.38 13.00
C LEU A 190 18.15 -6.20 13.81
N GLY A 191 18.18 -6.35 15.12
CA GLY A 191 17.90 -5.30 16.10
C GLY A 191 19.09 -4.37 16.30
N ALA A 192 18.97 -3.44 17.24
CA ALA A 192 20.01 -2.50 17.61
C ALA A 192 21.32 -3.22 17.93
N GLY A 193 22.44 -2.73 17.38
CA GLY A 193 23.77 -3.33 17.59
C GLY A 193 23.91 -4.78 17.12
N GLY A 194 22.89 -5.38 16.50
CA GLY A 194 22.91 -6.76 16.05
C GLY A 194 22.91 -7.80 17.19
N ALA A 195 22.57 -7.40 18.42
CA ALA A 195 22.55 -8.27 19.59
C ALA A 195 21.39 -9.29 19.57
N SER A 196 20.28 -8.93 18.95
CA SER A 196 19.09 -9.77 18.79
C SER A 196 18.65 -9.81 17.33
N ALA A 197 17.93 -10.85 16.95
CA ALA A 197 17.42 -11.02 15.60
C ALA A 197 15.98 -11.55 15.62
N ILE A 198 15.29 -11.35 14.51
CA ILE A 198 13.99 -11.94 14.20
C ILE A 198 14.13 -12.65 12.88
N GLY A 199 13.86 -13.97 12.88
CA GLY A 199 13.76 -14.75 11.66
C GLY A 199 12.47 -14.43 10.93
N THR A 200 12.55 -14.29 9.63
CA THR A 200 11.40 -14.11 8.76
C THR A 200 11.30 -15.27 7.79
N LEU A 201 10.13 -15.88 7.73
CA LEU A 201 9.81 -16.93 6.78
C LEU A 201 8.62 -16.45 5.94
N VAL A 202 8.77 -16.46 4.62
CA VAL A 202 7.73 -16.00 3.69
C VAL A 202 7.45 -17.11 2.68
N GLU A 203 6.22 -17.60 2.64
CA GLU A 203 5.80 -18.54 1.59
C GLU A 203 5.58 -17.78 0.27
N ARG A 204 6.14 -18.32 -0.83
CA ARG A 204 6.26 -17.60 -2.10
C ARG A 204 4.94 -17.42 -2.85
N THR A 205 4.00 -18.36 -2.73
CA THR A 205 2.71 -18.36 -3.44
C THR A 205 1.66 -17.53 -2.74
N SER A 206 1.45 -17.75 -1.44
CA SER A 206 0.45 -17.09 -0.61
C SER A 206 0.93 -15.76 -0.03
N ARG A 207 2.26 -15.55 0.06
CA ARG A 207 2.88 -14.41 0.75
C ARG A 207 2.64 -14.42 2.26
N ILE A 208 2.23 -15.54 2.83
CA ILE A 208 2.08 -15.66 4.28
C ILE A 208 3.46 -15.52 4.94
N VAL A 209 3.46 -14.86 6.07
CA VAL A 209 4.66 -14.55 6.86
C VAL A 209 4.57 -15.23 8.21
N ALA A 210 5.64 -15.89 8.59
CA ALA A 210 5.89 -16.29 9.98
C ALA A 210 7.13 -15.54 10.49
N LEU A 211 7.06 -15.08 11.73
CA LEU A 211 8.14 -14.39 12.42
C LEU A 211 8.61 -15.25 13.59
N VAL A 212 9.91 -15.37 13.75
CA VAL A 212 10.52 -16.25 14.74
C VAL A 212 11.48 -15.45 15.60
N ARG A 213 11.25 -15.49 16.93
CA ARG A 213 12.14 -14.84 17.89
C ARG A 213 13.47 -15.58 17.97
N MET A 214 14.55 -14.83 17.83
CA MET A 214 15.91 -15.36 18.00
C MET A 214 16.66 -14.52 19.02
N PRO A 215 16.91 -15.05 20.23
CA PRO A 215 17.67 -14.32 21.23
C PRO A 215 19.11 -14.04 20.81
N THR A 216 19.69 -14.89 19.97
CA THR A 216 21.02 -14.72 19.41
C THR A 216 21.05 -15.09 17.93
N ARG A 217 22.13 -14.74 17.22
CA ARG A 217 22.37 -15.10 15.81
C ARG A 217 23.22 -16.36 15.64
N LYS A 218 23.36 -17.18 16.67
CA LYS A 218 24.08 -18.43 16.56
C LYS A 218 23.35 -19.39 15.65
N ALA A 219 24.09 -20.18 14.87
CA ALA A 219 23.51 -21.06 13.86
C ALA A 219 22.62 -22.16 14.46
N ASP A 220 23.01 -22.70 15.61
CA ASP A 220 22.22 -23.68 16.37
C ASP A 220 20.86 -23.12 16.81
N VAL A 221 20.87 -21.90 17.34
CA VAL A 221 19.63 -21.20 17.74
C VAL A 221 18.75 -20.89 16.55
N ALA A 222 19.32 -20.42 15.45
CA ALA A 222 18.59 -20.12 14.22
C ALA A 222 17.98 -21.39 13.60
N SER A 223 18.75 -22.47 13.52
CA SER A 223 18.30 -23.78 13.04
C SER A 223 17.13 -24.31 13.88
N CYS A 224 17.26 -24.31 15.20
CA CYS A 224 16.22 -24.78 16.11
C CYS A 224 14.94 -23.92 16.01
N ALA A 225 15.07 -22.60 15.98
CA ALA A 225 13.96 -21.67 15.91
C ALA A 225 13.19 -21.78 14.57
N PHE A 226 13.90 -21.86 13.45
CA PHE A 226 13.27 -22.08 12.15
C PHE A 226 12.64 -23.49 12.05
N ALA A 227 13.29 -24.52 12.57
CA ALA A 227 12.72 -25.87 12.59
C ALA A 227 11.39 -25.91 13.35
N GLY A 228 11.31 -25.26 14.51
CA GLY A 228 10.07 -25.17 15.29
C GLY A 228 8.93 -24.50 14.49
N ALA A 229 9.20 -23.37 13.87
CA ALA A 229 8.21 -22.64 13.07
C ALA A 229 7.79 -23.43 11.81
N LEU A 230 8.74 -24.03 11.11
CA LEU A 230 8.46 -24.80 9.88
C LEU A 230 7.73 -26.11 10.20
N ASN A 231 8.04 -26.77 11.30
CA ASN A 231 7.39 -28.02 11.69
C ASN A 231 5.93 -27.85 12.14
N ALA A 232 5.52 -26.62 12.50
CA ALA A 232 4.12 -26.29 12.72
C ALA A 232 3.28 -26.21 11.42
N ILE A 233 3.94 -26.20 10.25
CA ILE A 233 3.29 -26.15 8.95
C ILE A 233 3.03 -27.59 8.44
N PRO A 234 1.91 -27.87 7.72
CA PRO A 234 1.67 -29.16 7.10
C PRO A 234 2.83 -29.61 6.19
N VAL A 235 3.17 -30.89 6.22
CA VAL A 235 4.30 -31.48 5.45
C VAL A 235 4.19 -31.16 3.96
N SER A 236 2.99 -31.21 3.38
CA SER A 236 2.71 -30.87 1.99
C SER A 236 3.10 -29.44 1.59
N LEU A 237 3.20 -28.53 2.54
CA LEU A 237 3.61 -27.13 2.39
C LEU A 237 5.04 -26.87 2.87
N ARG A 238 5.84 -27.88 3.12
CA ARG A 238 7.25 -27.83 3.52
C ARG A 238 8.15 -28.45 2.45
N LYS A 239 8.36 -27.77 1.32
CA LYS A 239 9.13 -28.32 0.20
C LYS A 239 10.57 -27.80 0.17
N THR A 240 10.71 -26.47 0.10
CA THR A 240 12.04 -25.86 0.01
C THR A 240 12.13 -24.59 0.83
N LEU A 241 13.33 -24.29 1.31
CA LEU A 241 13.69 -23.00 1.91
C LEU A 241 14.82 -22.34 1.11
N THR A 242 14.65 -21.11 0.68
CA THR A 242 15.70 -20.30 0.05
C THR A 242 16.20 -19.27 1.03
N TYR A 243 17.50 -19.23 1.27
CA TYR A 243 18.15 -18.30 2.22
C TYR A 243 19.33 -17.58 1.56
N ASP A 244 19.90 -16.55 2.22
CA ASP A 244 21.19 -16.02 1.80
C ASP A 244 22.36 -16.84 2.41
N GLN A 245 23.58 -16.43 2.09
CA GLN A 245 24.79 -17.06 2.61
C GLN A 245 25.19 -16.50 3.98
N GLY A 246 24.21 -16.20 4.84
CA GLY A 246 24.45 -15.72 6.20
C GLY A 246 25.07 -16.78 7.10
N LYS A 247 25.98 -16.41 8.01
CA LYS A 247 26.62 -17.34 8.96
C LYS A 247 25.64 -18.03 9.91
N GLU A 248 24.48 -17.44 10.14
CA GLU A 248 23.40 -18.02 10.92
C GLU A 248 22.81 -19.29 10.30
N MET A 249 23.09 -19.54 9.02
CA MET A 249 22.68 -20.76 8.34
C MET A 249 23.80 -21.82 8.27
N ALA A 250 24.84 -21.69 9.09
CA ALA A 250 25.93 -22.66 9.11
C ALA A 250 25.45 -24.08 9.50
N ASP A 251 24.36 -24.18 10.28
CA ASP A 251 23.73 -25.43 10.67
C ASP A 251 22.51 -25.81 9.77
N HIS A 252 22.53 -25.40 8.52
CA HIS A 252 21.43 -25.65 7.56
C HIS A 252 21.18 -27.15 7.29
N GLN A 253 22.21 -28.00 7.46
CA GLN A 253 22.04 -29.44 7.28
C GLN A 253 21.14 -30.03 8.39
N SER A 254 21.34 -29.65 9.65
CA SER A 254 20.46 -30.04 10.74
C SER A 254 19.04 -29.52 10.53
N LEU A 255 18.88 -28.28 10.05
CA LEU A 255 17.58 -27.73 9.67
C LEU A 255 16.90 -28.53 8.55
N ALA A 256 17.64 -28.91 7.51
CA ALA A 256 17.13 -29.74 6.42
C ALA A 256 16.66 -31.10 6.91
N LEU A 257 17.45 -31.75 7.76
CA LEU A 257 17.11 -33.06 8.33
C LEU A 257 15.87 -32.98 9.23
N SER A 258 15.79 -31.98 10.11
CA SER A 258 14.69 -31.85 11.08
C SER A 258 13.35 -31.44 10.43
N THR A 259 13.38 -30.77 9.28
CA THR A 259 12.18 -30.29 8.59
C THR A 259 11.79 -31.11 7.37
N GLY A 260 12.70 -31.92 6.84
CA GLY A 260 12.56 -32.61 5.56
C GLY A 260 12.63 -31.68 4.33
N MET A 261 13.01 -30.42 4.51
CA MET A 261 13.05 -29.42 3.43
C MET A 261 14.40 -29.40 2.71
N ARG A 262 14.37 -29.14 1.40
CA ARG A 262 15.59 -28.84 0.64
C ARG A 262 15.95 -27.36 0.81
N ILE A 263 17.19 -27.07 1.20
CA ILE A 263 17.66 -25.71 1.43
C ILE A 263 18.54 -25.24 0.26
N PHE A 264 18.21 -24.08 -0.29
CA PHE A 264 18.92 -23.43 -1.39
C PHE A 264 19.47 -22.09 -0.96
N PHE A 265 20.66 -21.76 -1.45
CA PHE A 265 21.33 -20.50 -1.13
C PHE A 265 21.36 -19.56 -2.34
N ALA A 266 20.87 -18.34 -2.12
CA ALA A 266 20.93 -17.28 -3.12
C ALA A 266 22.38 -16.87 -3.42
N ASP A 267 22.61 -16.39 -4.64
CA ASP A 267 23.93 -15.85 -5.01
C ASP A 267 24.24 -14.58 -4.19
N PRO A 268 25.52 -14.34 -3.87
CA PRO A 268 25.92 -13.10 -3.22
C PRO A 268 25.47 -11.88 -4.04
N HIS A 269 25.00 -10.85 -3.37
CA HIS A 269 24.54 -9.60 -4.00
C HIS A 269 23.35 -9.72 -4.97
N ALA A 270 22.60 -10.82 -4.94
CA ALA A 270 21.43 -11.06 -5.76
C ALA A 270 20.10 -10.97 -4.97
N PRO A 271 19.70 -9.81 -4.43
CA PRO A 271 18.51 -9.67 -3.59
C PRO A 271 17.21 -10.03 -4.34
N TRP A 272 17.18 -9.85 -5.66
CA TRP A 272 16.02 -10.21 -6.50
C TRP A 272 15.66 -11.69 -6.45
N GLN A 273 16.62 -12.57 -6.14
CA GLN A 273 16.37 -14.00 -5.98
C GLN A 273 15.50 -14.33 -4.75
N ARG A 274 15.39 -13.38 -3.79
CA ARG A 274 14.56 -13.45 -2.58
C ARG A 274 13.60 -12.26 -2.47
N GLY A 275 13.04 -11.84 -3.60
CA GLY A 275 12.21 -10.64 -3.68
C GLY A 275 10.94 -10.66 -2.82
N SER A 276 10.42 -11.84 -2.46
CA SER A 276 9.26 -11.95 -1.54
C SER A 276 9.64 -11.51 -0.14
N ASN A 277 10.80 -11.96 0.33
CA ASN A 277 11.28 -11.65 1.66
C ASN A 277 11.75 -10.19 1.76
N GLU A 278 12.49 -9.68 0.76
CA GLU A 278 12.91 -8.27 0.74
C GLU A 278 11.71 -7.31 0.82
N ASN A 279 10.65 -7.56 0.04
CA ASN A 279 9.42 -6.77 0.12
C ASN A 279 8.76 -6.86 1.51
N THR A 280 8.69 -8.07 2.08
CA THR A 280 8.09 -8.30 3.40
C THR A 280 8.90 -7.61 4.50
N ASN A 281 10.23 -7.70 4.46
CA ASN A 281 11.11 -6.99 5.39
C ASN A 281 10.92 -5.48 5.31
N GLY A 282 10.67 -4.94 4.10
CA GLY A 282 10.29 -3.54 3.91
C GLY A 282 8.98 -3.16 4.63
N LEU A 283 7.99 -4.05 4.66
CA LEU A 283 6.73 -3.85 5.39
C LEU A 283 6.91 -4.00 6.89
N LEU A 284 7.71 -4.97 7.33
CA LEU A 284 8.02 -5.20 8.74
C LEU A 284 8.68 -3.98 9.39
N ARG A 285 9.40 -3.15 8.61
CA ARG A 285 10.00 -1.90 9.13
C ARG A 285 8.98 -0.86 9.61
N GLN A 286 7.71 -1.01 9.30
CA GLN A 286 6.64 -0.19 9.87
C GLN A 286 6.34 -0.55 11.34
N TYR A 287 6.68 -1.77 11.78
CA TYR A 287 6.50 -2.28 13.14
C TYR A 287 7.83 -2.35 13.88
N LEU A 288 8.89 -2.67 13.17
CA LEU A 288 10.24 -2.92 13.65
C LEU A 288 11.23 -1.93 13.00
N PRO A 289 11.18 -0.65 13.37
CA PRO A 289 12.06 0.36 12.78
C PRO A 289 13.53 0.03 12.98
N LYS A 290 14.39 0.54 12.09
CA LYS A 290 15.84 0.36 12.22
C LYS A 290 16.33 0.99 13.52
N GLY A 291 17.25 0.30 14.20
CA GLY A 291 17.80 0.76 15.50
C GLY A 291 16.93 0.40 16.71
N MET A 292 15.78 -0.22 16.52
CA MET A 292 14.97 -0.76 17.61
C MET A 292 15.64 -1.97 18.24
N SER A 293 15.67 -2.05 19.57
CA SER A 293 16.07 -3.28 20.30
C SER A 293 14.93 -4.28 20.27
N PHE A 294 15.25 -5.56 19.98
CA PHE A 294 14.27 -6.64 19.98
C PHE A 294 14.29 -7.46 21.28
N ALA A 295 15.09 -7.07 22.25
CA ALA A 295 15.27 -7.83 23.49
C ALA A 295 13.95 -8.01 24.28
N ALA A 296 13.10 -7.00 24.31
CA ALA A 296 11.82 -7.00 25.01
C ALA A 296 10.66 -7.63 24.20
N LEU A 297 10.87 -7.99 22.93
CA LEU A 297 9.83 -8.60 22.11
C LEU A 297 9.66 -10.07 22.47
N THR A 298 8.44 -10.47 22.74
CA THR A 298 8.05 -11.87 22.92
C THR A 298 7.63 -12.51 21.60
N GLN A 299 7.47 -13.83 21.55
CA GLN A 299 6.95 -14.51 20.36
C GLN A 299 5.51 -14.04 20.05
N GLU A 300 4.68 -13.85 21.08
CA GLU A 300 3.30 -13.38 20.93
C GLU A 300 3.22 -11.99 20.26
N HIS A 301 4.16 -11.09 20.58
CA HIS A 301 4.25 -9.80 19.88
C HIS A 301 4.58 -9.98 18.38
N LEU A 302 5.47 -10.92 18.07
CA LEU A 302 5.82 -11.22 16.67
C LEU A 302 4.67 -11.88 15.92
N ASP A 303 3.94 -12.76 16.58
CA ASP A 303 2.76 -13.43 16.01
C ASP A 303 1.65 -12.40 15.70
N ALA A 304 1.43 -11.44 16.59
CA ALA A 304 0.49 -10.33 16.36
C ALA A 304 0.91 -9.46 15.16
N ILE A 305 2.21 -9.17 14.99
CA ILE A 305 2.73 -8.45 13.83
C ILE A 305 2.54 -9.28 12.56
N ALA A 306 2.85 -10.57 12.59
CA ALA A 306 2.67 -11.49 11.47
C ALA A 306 1.20 -11.57 11.06
N ALA A 307 0.28 -11.73 12.02
CA ALA A 307 -1.17 -11.72 11.79
C ALA A 307 -1.62 -10.43 11.11
N SER A 308 -1.22 -9.27 11.63
CA SER A 308 -1.52 -7.97 11.01
C SER A 308 -1.02 -7.86 9.56
N LEU A 309 0.15 -8.41 9.24
CA LEU A 309 0.69 -8.44 7.88
C LEU A 309 -0.03 -9.44 6.98
N ASN A 310 -0.45 -10.58 7.52
CA ASN A 310 -1.14 -11.64 6.82
C ASN A 310 -2.60 -11.29 6.51
N ASP A 311 -3.18 -10.36 7.26
CA ASP A 311 -4.51 -9.79 6.99
C ASP A 311 -4.50 -8.59 6.05
N ARG A 312 -3.32 -8.11 5.62
CA ARG A 312 -3.23 -7.01 4.64
C ARG A 312 -3.39 -7.52 3.22
N PRO A 313 -4.28 -6.92 2.41
CA PRO A 313 -4.41 -7.25 1.00
C PRO A 313 -3.09 -7.02 0.24
N ARG A 314 -2.82 -7.88 -0.72
CA ARG A 314 -1.63 -7.78 -1.58
C ARG A 314 -2.05 -7.58 -3.03
N LYS A 315 -1.51 -6.54 -3.68
CA LYS A 315 -1.76 -6.29 -5.11
C LYS A 315 -1.39 -7.51 -5.97
N THR A 316 -0.28 -8.18 -5.64
CA THR A 316 0.20 -9.40 -6.31
C THR A 316 -0.73 -10.60 -6.14
N LEU A 317 -1.64 -10.56 -5.16
CA LEU A 317 -2.68 -11.57 -4.93
C LEU A 317 -4.07 -11.08 -5.40
N GLY A 318 -4.13 -10.08 -6.29
CA GLY A 318 -5.39 -9.46 -6.71
C GLY A 318 -6.17 -8.87 -5.54
N TYR A 319 -5.47 -8.30 -4.56
CA TYR A 319 -6.01 -7.75 -3.31
C TYR A 319 -6.72 -8.77 -2.39
N ALA A 320 -6.44 -10.06 -2.56
CA ALA A 320 -6.66 -11.03 -1.50
C ALA A 320 -5.63 -10.84 -0.38
N THR A 321 -5.94 -11.31 0.82
CA THR A 321 -4.98 -11.36 1.92
C THR A 321 -4.11 -12.62 1.83
N PRO A 322 -2.88 -12.63 2.38
CA PRO A 322 -2.08 -13.83 2.56
C PRO A 322 -2.84 -14.96 3.26
N ASN A 323 -3.61 -14.64 4.32
CA ASN A 323 -4.41 -15.63 5.06
C ASN A 323 -5.48 -16.26 4.18
N GLU A 324 -6.24 -15.47 3.39
CA GLU A 324 -7.23 -16.01 2.44
C GLU A 324 -6.58 -16.93 1.41
N ARG A 325 -5.44 -16.48 0.86
CA ARG A 325 -4.73 -17.29 -0.14
C ARG A 325 -4.19 -18.58 0.45
N PHE A 326 -3.64 -18.54 1.65
CA PHE A 326 -3.09 -19.71 2.34
C PHE A 326 -4.19 -20.69 2.73
N ALA A 327 -5.32 -20.20 3.26
CA ALA A 327 -6.49 -21.03 3.55
C ALA A 327 -7.01 -21.75 2.31
N ASN A 328 -7.09 -21.06 1.16
CA ASN A 328 -7.47 -21.68 -0.12
C ASN A 328 -6.46 -22.75 -0.57
N LEU A 329 -5.17 -22.53 -0.33
CA LEU A 329 -4.16 -23.54 -0.64
C LEU A 329 -4.31 -24.79 0.24
N LEU A 330 -4.57 -24.60 1.54
CA LEU A 330 -4.82 -25.70 2.47
C LEU A 330 -6.07 -26.51 2.08
N ALA A 331 -7.16 -25.83 1.71
CA ALA A 331 -8.42 -26.48 1.31
C ALA A 331 -8.29 -27.29 0.00
N ASN A 332 -7.35 -26.91 -0.88
CA ASN A 332 -7.12 -27.56 -2.17
C ASN A 332 -5.91 -28.53 -2.14
N LEU A 333 -5.32 -28.77 -0.97
CA LEU A 333 -4.33 -29.85 -0.87
C LEU A 333 -5.00 -31.20 -1.17
N PRO A 334 -4.38 -32.06 -1.99
CA PRO A 334 -4.87 -33.42 -2.13
C PRO A 334 -4.87 -34.05 -0.73
N ILE A 335 -6.03 -34.56 -0.34
CA ILE A 335 -6.15 -35.40 0.86
C ILE A 335 -5.31 -36.65 0.53
N GLY A 336 -4.07 -36.64 1.02
CA GLY A 336 -3.22 -37.85 0.90
C GLY A 336 -3.92 -39.02 1.60
N PRO A 337 -3.66 -40.24 1.17
CA PRO A 337 -4.16 -41.40 1.88
C PRO A 337 -3.71 -41.36 3.34
N PRO A 338 -4.53 -41.84 4.28
CA PRO A 338 -4.24 -41.88 5.71
C PRO A 338 -2.96 -42.60 6.03
#